data_7fc1043034ee059c14333fdcd8adff7d
#
_entry.id   7fc1043034ee059c14333fdcd8adff7d
#
_cell.length_a   1.000
_cell.length_b   1.000
_cell.length_c   1.000
_cell.angle_alpha   90.00
_cell.angle_beta   90.00
_cell.angle_gamma   90.00
#
_symmetry.space_group_name_H-M   'P 1'
#
loop_
_entity.id
_entity.type
_entity.pdbx_description
1 polymer ?
#
loop_
_entity_poly.entity_id
_entity_poly.type
_entity_poly.pdbx_seq_one_letter_code
_entity_poly.pdbx_strand_id
1 'polypeptide(L)'
;AEQRLNANETKFQAQLSAYGSVKGALSVFQTAANTVGTAANYQKKASTTSLYSDVGVSAKGGAAVGTYDIAVSALAGAHSLASSAFTTTSDVVGTGTLSIELGTTAYNSGTDAYSSFTPQTGTSAVSITIDSTNNTLAGVRDAINESTTAGVKASIVNDGAGYRLVLTSSSTGADNSIALSGTDTGDSNNTDASGLSRLSFN
;
A
#
# COMPACT_ATOMS: atom_id res chain seq x y z
N ALA A 1 73.27 19.52 7.96
CA ALA A 1 72.51 18.28 8.22
C ALA A 1 71.02 18.45 7.90
N GLU A 2 70.35 19.50 8.41
CA GLU A 2 68.93 19.78 8.25
C GLU A 2 68.46 19.91 6.78
N GLN A 3 69.23 20.69 5.96
CA GLN A 3 68.88 20.88 4.55
C GLN A 3 68.82 19.54 3.76
N ARG A 4 69.74 18.60 4.07
CA ARG A 4 69.75 17.30 3.43
C ARG A 4 68.56 16.43 3.91
N LEU A 5 68.16 16.60 5.17
CA LEU A 5 67.00 15.87 5.71
C LEU A 5 65.73 16.39 5.07
N ASN A 6 65.50 17.70 5.01
CA ASN A 6 64.33 18.29 4.36
C ASN A 6 64.27 17.99 2.85
N ALA A 7 65.41 17.95 2.15
CA ALA A 7 65.42 17.54 0.72
C ALA A 7 65.01 16.09 0.54
N ASN A 8 65.46 15.18 1.41
CA ASN A 8 65.04 13.79 1.39
C ASN A 8 63.56 13.61 1.73
N GLU A 9 63.08 14.33 2.73
CA GLU A 9 61.64 14.31 3.11
C GLU A 9 60.77 14.76 1.94
N THR A 10 61.09 15.91 1.31
CA THR A 10 60.37 16.39 0.10
C THR A 10 60.39 15.36 -1.02
N LYS A 11 61.53 14.70 -1.24
CA LYS A 11 61.62 13.65 -2.24
C LYS A 11 60.75 12.44 -1.95
N PHE A 12 60.71 11.99 -0.68
CA PHE A 12 59.88 10.87 -0.27
C PHE A 12 58.38 11.23 -0.32
N GLN A 13 58.02 12.46 0.06
CA GLN A 13 56.63 12.94 -0.08
C GLN A 13 56.20 13.00 -1.54
N ALA A 14 57.04 13.50 -2.44
CA ALA A 14 56.77 13.50 -3.88
C ALA A 14 56.62 12.08 -4.45
N GLN A 15 57.47 11.13 -4.02
CA GLN A 15 57.33 9.74 -4.39
C GLN A 15 56.05 9.11 -3.88
N LEU A 16 55.70 9.36 -2.61
CA LEU A 16 54.45 8.86 -2.01
C LEU A 16 53.22 9.39 -2.75
N SER A 17 53.25 10.68 -3.11
CA SER A 17 52.18 11.29 -3.90
C SER A 17 52.07 10.67 -5.30
N ALA A 18 53.21 10.44 -5.95
CA ALA A 18 53.24 9.79 -7.26
C ALA A 18 52.68 8.35 -7.19
N TYR A 19 53.09 7.58 -6.17
CA TYR A 19 52.50 6.25 -5.94
C TYR A 19 51.02 6.31 -5.65
N GLY A 20 50.55 7.29 -4.88
CA GLY A 20 49.12 7.52 -4.64
C GLY A 20 48.33 7.77 -5.93
N SER A 21 48.91 8.59 -6.82
CA SER A 21 48.30 8.89 -8.13
C SER A 21 48.24 7.66 -9.04
N VAL A 22 49.31 6.87 -9.08
CA VAL A 22 49.34 5.61 -9.86
C VAL A 22 48.32 4.61 -9.30
N LYS A 23 48.25 4.46 -7.95
CA LYS A 23 47.30 3.59 -7.31
C LYS A 23 45.86 4.03 -7.61
N GLY A 24 45.58 5.35 -7.58
CA GLY A 24 44.28 5.93 -7.92
C GLY A 24 43.87 5.61 -9.37
N ALA A 25 44.80 5.85 -10.33
CA ALA A 25 44.57 5.55 -11.74
C ALA A 25 44.33 4.05 -11.99
N LEU A 26 45.08 3.18 -11.30
CA LEU A 26 44.93 1.72 -11.41
C LEU A 26 43.55 1.28 -10.82
N SER A 27 43.11 1.88 -9.73
CA SER A 27 41.80 1.59 -9.14
C SER A 27 40.66 1.98 -10.09
N VAL A 28 40.74 3.14 -10.73
CA VAL A 28 39.78 3.58 -11.75
C VAL A 28 39.75 2.63 -12.94
N PHE A 29 40.94 2.23 -13.42
CA PHE A 29 41.08 1.25 -14.52
C PHE A 29 40.46 -0.11 -14.11
N GLN A 30 40.74 -0.60 -12.92
CA GLN A 30 40.15 -1.84 -12.40
C GLN A 30 38.65 -1.78 -12.36
N THR A 31 38.08 -0.66 -11.90
CA THR A 31 36.62 -0.46 -11.86
C THR A 31 36.01 -0.48 -13.26
N ALA A 32 36.64 0.21 -14.21
CA ALA A 32 36.21 0.21 -15.61
C ALA A 32 36.30 -1.20 -16.23
N ALA A 33 37.40 -1.91 -16.00
CA ALA A 33 37.61 -3.28 -16.49
C ALA A 33 36.57 -4.24 -15.92
N ASN A 34 36.24 -4.14 -14.59
CA ASN A 34 35.20 -4.94 -13.96
C ASN A 34 33.83 -4.64 -14.56
N THR A 35 33.54 -3.37 -14.87
CA THR A 35 32.26 -2.97 -15.50
C THR A 35 32.10 -3.61 -16.86
N VAL A 36 33.19 -3.60 -17.67
CA VAL A 36 33.22 -4.25 -18.98
C VAL A 36 33.22 -5.79 -18.86
N GLY A 37 33.86 -6.37 -17.85
CA GLY A 37 33.90 -7.81 -17.61
C GLY A 37 32.60 -8.39 -17.08
N THR A 38 31.62 -7.56 -16.68
CA THR A 38 30.34 -8.03 -16.11
C THR A 38 29.34 -8.36 -17.20
N ALA A 39 29.11 -9.65 -17.47
CA ALA A 39 28.18 -10.13 -18.50
C ALA A 39 26.76 -9.55 -18.40
N ALA A 40 26.27 -9.28 -17.16
CA ALA A 40 24.97 -8.67 -16.93
C ALA A 40 24.79 -7.30 -17.58
N ASN A 41 25.89 -6.54 -17.78
CA ASN A 41 25.83 -5.23 -18.42
C ASN A 41 25.51 -5.32 -19.93
N TYR A 42 25.78 -6.47 -20.56
CA TYR A 42 25.52 -6.72 -21.97
C TYR A 42 24.21 -7.46 -22.23
N GLN A 43 23.58 -7.99 -21.17
CA GLN A 43 22.31 -8.70 -21.27
C GLN A 43 21.09 -7.79 -21.07
N LYS A 44 21.31 -6.48 -20.99
CA LYS A 44 20.21 -5.50 -20.86
C LYS A 44 19.29 -5.58 -22.07
N LYS A 45 17.99 -5.65 -21.82
CA LYS A 45 16.95 -5.60 -22.85
C LYS A 45 16.22 -4.27 -22.75
N ALA A 46 15.91 -3.68 -23.88
CA ALA A 46 15.00 -2.54 -23.94
C ALA A 46 13.58 -3.03 -24.13
N SER A 47 12.63 -2.39 -23.48
CA SER A 47 11.21 -2.62 -23.68
C SER A 47 10.52 -1.31 -24.01
N THR A 48 9.59 -1.34 -24.95
CA THR A 48 8.77 -0.21 -25.33
C THR A 48 7.29 -0.64 -25.35
N THR A 49 6.40 0.29 -25.08
CA THR A 49 4.95 0.07 -25.20
C THR A 49 4.35 1.20 -26.02
N SER A 50 3.29 0.92 -26.75
CA SER A 50 2.47 1.92 -27.42
C SER A 50 1.47 2.61 -26.47
N LEU A 51 1.25 2.02 -25.27
CA LEU A 51 0.32 2.48 -24.25
C LEU A 51 1.09 3.10 -23.07
N TYR A 52 1.88 4.15 -23.32
CA TYR A 52 2.79 4.75 -22.34
C TYR A 52 2.12 5.29 -21.07
N SER A 53 0.82 5.64 -21.14
CA SER A 53 0.06 6.16 -20.00
C SER A 53 -0.51 5.05 -19.10
N ASP A 54 -0.78 3.88 -19.68
CA ASP A 54 -1.62 2.87 -19.02
C ASP A 54 -0.87 1.59 -18.67
N VAL A 55 0.22 1.31 -19.38
CA VAL A 55 1.01 0.09 -19.18
C VAL A 55 2.50 0.41 -19.04
N GLY A 56 3.03 0.20 -17.85
CA GLY A 56 4.47 0.22 -17.59
C GLY A 56 5.13 -1.09 -17.98
N VAL A 57 6.18 -1.03 -18.80
CA VAL A 57 6.92 -2.22 -19.26
C VAL A 57 8.36 -2.13 -18.83
N SER A 58 8.87 -3.22 -18.26
CA SER A 58 10.31 -3.37 -17.96
C SER A 58 10.80 -4.76 -18.37
N ALA A 59 12.03 -4.85 -18.91
CA ALA A 59 12.64 -6.10 -19.25
C ALA A 59 13.88 -6.35 -18.39
N LYS A 60 13.99 -7.55 -17.82
CA LYS A 60 15.20 -8.01 -17.11
C LYS A 60 16.16 -8.69 -18.08
N GLY A 61 17.44 -8.80 -17.68
CA GLY A 61 18.42 -9.59 -18.41
C GLY A 61 17.91 -11.04 -18.56
N GLY A 62 18.06 -11.61 -19.75
CA GLY A 62 17.57 -12.95 -20.08
C GLY A 62 16.11 -13.01 -20.57
N ALA A 63 15.36 -11.90 -20.59
CA ALA A 63 14.03 -11.88 -21.17
C ALA A 63 14.06 -12.29 -22.65
N ALA A 64 13.09 -13.12 -23.07
CA ALA A 64 12.94 -13.47 -24.48
C ALA A 64 12.58 -12.22 -25.29
N VAL A 65 13.18 -12.10 -26.47
CA VAL A 65 12.83 -11.02 -27.40
C VAL A 65 11.56 -11.40 -28.13
N GLY A 66 10.58 -10.51 -28.14
CA GLY A 66 9.31 -10.75 -28.81
C GLY A 66 8.39 -9.53 -28.72
N THR A 67 7.31 -9.58 -29.46
CA THR A 67 6.20 -8.63 -29.38
C THR A 67 5.03 -9.34 -28.70
N TYR A 68 4.39 -8.65 -27.77
CA TYR A 68 3.27 -9.15 -27.01
C TYR A 68 2.10 -8.15 -27.15
N ASP A 69 0.94 -8.66 -27.52
CA ASP A 69 -0.28 -7.87 -27.55
C ASP A 69 -0.98 -7.99 -26.19
N ILE A 70 -1.21 -6.85 -25.56
CA ILE A 70 -1.86 -6.76 -24.24
C ILE A 70 -3.14 -5.96 -24.41
N ALA A 71 -4.26 -6.55 -24.02
CA ALA A 71 -5.55 -5.89 -23.92
C ALA A 71 -5.94 -5.74 -22.45
N VAL A 72 -6.12 -4.52 -21.96
CA VAL A 72 -6.63 -4.24 -20.62
C VAL A 72 -8.12 -4.00 -20.74
N SER A 73 -8.93 -4.92 -20.21
CA SER A 73 -10.40 -4.82 -20.26
C SER A 73 -10.97 -4.01 -19.11
N ALA A 74 -10.32 -4.00 -17.95
CA ALA A 74 -10.72 -3.22 -16.77
C ALA A 74 -9.53 -3.01 -15.85
N LEU A 75 -9.50 -1.89 -15.16
CA LEU A 75 -8.56 -1.63 -14.07
C LEU A 75 -9.17 -2.05 -12.74
N ALA A 76 -8.32 -2.47 -11.81
CA ALA A 76 -8.75 -2.77 -10.46
C ALA A 76 -9.16 -1.48 -9.73
N GLY A 77 -10.38 -1.44 -9.20
CA GLY A 77 -10.89 -0.38 -8.34
C GLY A 77 -10.72 -0.69 -6.86
N ALA A 78 -10.74 0.33 -6.01
CA ALA A 78 -10.85 0.16 -4.57
C ALA A 78 -12.30 -0.13 -4.20
N HIS A 79 -12.51 -1.10 -3.31
CA HIS A 79 -13.84 -1.42 -2.78
C HIS A 79 -14.30 -0.30 -1.84
N SER A 80 -15.56 0.09 -1.94
CA SER A 80 -16.14 1.14 -1.10
C SER A 80 -17.51 0.71 -0.58
N LEU A 81 -17.75 0.91 0.73
CA LEU A 81 -19.01 0.64 1.41
C LEU A 81 -19.55 1.93 2.00
N ALA A 82 -20.89 2.10 1.99
CA ALA A 82 -21.56 3.24 2.58
C ALA A 82 -22.63 2.78 3.56
N SER A 83 -22.61 3.30 4.79
CA SER A 83 -23.61 2.99 5.80
C SER A 83 -25.01 3.54 5.45
N SER A 84 -26.01 3.12 6.19
CA SER A 84 -27.29 3.84 6.26
C SER A 84 -27.07 5.30 6.68
N ALA A 85 -28.03 6.18 6.33
CA ALA A 85 -27.93 7.61 6.63
C ALA A 85 -28.17 7.89 8.13
N PHE A 86 -27.40 8.86 8.65
CA PHE A 86 -27.52 9.45 9.97
C PHE A 86 -27.98 10.91 9.81
N THR A 87 -28.66 11.44 10.82
CA THR A 87 -29.18 12.82 10.75
C THR A 87 -28.06 13.83 10.91
N THR A 88 -27.09 13.55 11.79
CA THR A 88 -25.92 14.40 12.05
C THR A 88 -24.65 13.57 12.22
N THR A 89 -23.50 14.21 12.12
CA THR A 89 -22.21 13.57 12.41
C THR A 89 -21.98 13.27 13.89
N SER A 90 -22.79 13.87 14.77
CA SER A 90 -22.77 13.67 16.22
C SER A 90 -23.76 12.62 16.69
N ASP A 91 -24.51 12.00 15.78
CA ASP A 91 -25.45 10.92 16.15
C ASP A 91 -24.67 9.77 16.78
N VAL A 92 -25.22 9.27 17.89
CA VAL A 92 -24.65 8.12 18.59
C VAL A 92 -24.93 6.86 17.77
N VAL A 93 -23.87 6.14 17.46
CA VAL A 93 -23.91 4.89 16.68
C VAL A 93 -24.13 3.69 17.61
N GLY A 94 -23.53 3.71 18.80
CA GLY A 94 -23.56 2.62 19.77
C GLY A 94 -22.19 2.36 20.36
N THR A 95 -22.10 1.37 21.25
CA THR A 95 -20.84 0.94 21.89
C THR A 95 -20.61 -0.55 21.68
N GLY A 96 -19.34 -0.95 21.55
CA GLY A 96 -18.95 -2.34 21.33
C GLY A 96 -17.66 -2.47 20.56
N THR A 97 -17.61 -3.42 19.64
CA THR A 97 -16.43 -3.65 18.82
C THR A 97 -16.80 -3.68 17.34
N LEU A 98 -16.11 -2.89 16.53
CA LEU A 98 -16.11 -3.01 15.07
C LEU A 98 -14.97 -3.91 14.65
N SER A 99 -15.26 -4.90 13.80
CA SER A 99 -14.28 -5.77 13.20
C SER A 99 -14.21 -5.49 11.69
N ILE A 100 -13.04 -5.13 11.20
CA ILE A 100 -12.77 -4.85 9.80
C ILE A 100 -11.87 -5.95 9.26
N GLU A 101 -12.27 -6.56 8.17
CA GLU A 101 -11.51 -7.60 7.50
C GLU A 101 -11.45 -7.33 6.00
N LEU A 102 -10.30 -7.62 5.39
CA LEU A 102 -10.11 -7.55 3.95
C LEU A 102 -10.07 -8.96 3.37
N GLY A 103 -10.65 -9.11 2.19
CA GLY A 103 -10.72 -10.41 1.54
C GLY A 103 -11.39 -10.35 0.18
N THR A 104 -11.75 -11.51 -0.33
CA THR A 104 -12.45 -11.65 -1.61
C THR A 104 -13.93 -11.87 -1.37
N THR A 105 -14.75 -11.09 -2.06
CA THR A 105 -16.22 -11.23 -2.02
C THR A 105 -16.70 -11.85 -3.34
N ALA A 106 -17.56 -12.87 -3.26
CA ALA A 106 -18.25 -13.40 -4.42
C ALA A 106 -19.54 -12.61 -4.67
N TYR A 107 -19.57 -11.88 -5.78
CA TYR A 107 -20.74 -11.11 -6.21
C TYR A 107 -21.54 -11.89 -7.25
N ASN A 108 -22.84 -12.02 -7.04
CA ASN A 108 -23.77 -12.64 -7.97
C ASN A 108 -24.53 -11.54 -8.72
N SER A 109 -24.16 -11.31 -9.97
CA SER A 109 -24.81 -10.31 -10.83
C SER A 109 -26.26 -10.63 -11.21
N GLY A 110 -26.68 -11.89 -11.08
CA GLY A 110 -28.07 -12.27 -11.36
C GLY A 110 -29.04 -11.96 -10.23
N THR A 111 -28.56 -11.88 -8.99
CA THR A 111 -29.34 -11.54 -7.79
C THR A 111 -28.97 -10.20 -7.19
N ASP A 112 -27.96 -9.52 -7.75
CA ASP A 112 -27.39 -8.27 -7.24
C ASP A 112 -27.01 -8.37 -5.76
N ALA A 113 -26.40 -9.47 -5.37
CA ALA A 113 -26.09 -9.77 -3.99
C ALA A 113 -24.68 -10.38 -3.84
N TYR A 114 -24.07 -10.10 -2.71
CA TYR A 114 -22.85 -10.79 -2.28
C TYR A 114 -23.24 -12.13 -1.62
N SER A 115 -22.56 -13.20 -1.99
CA SER A 115 -22.93 -14.57 -1.55
C SER A 115 -21.96 -15.16 -0.54
N SER A 116 -20.71 -14.68 -0.50
CA SER A 116 -19.70 -15.15 0.44
C SER A 116 -18.55 -14.16 0.57
N PHE A 117 -17.89 -14.19 1.72
CA PHE A 117 -16.64 -13.47 1.96
C PHE A 117 -15.57 -14.49 2.36
N THR A 118 -14.39 -14.38 1.76
CA THR A 118 -13.22 -15.19 2.09
C THR A 118 -12.10 -14.28 2.55
N PRO A 119 -11.68 -14.36 3.82
CA PRO A 119 -10.59 -13.54 4.36
C PRO A 119 -9.29 -13.67 3.56
N GLN A 120 -8.55 -12.60 3.49
CA GLN A 120 -7.24 -12.59 2.84
C GLN A 120 -6.25 -13.44 3.65
N THR A 121 -5.52 -14.34 2.97
CA THR A 121 -4.57 -15.23 3.62
C THR A 121 -3.43 -14.44 4.28
N GLY A 122 -3.17 -14.74 5.55
CA GLY A 122 -2.08 -14.11 6.32
C GLY A 122 -2.44 -12.78 6.97
N THR A 123 -3.67 -12.32 6.84
CA THR A 123 -4.22 -11.18 7.58
C THR A 123 -5.20 -11.67 8.65
N SER A 124 -5.46 -10.82 9.62
CA SER A 124 -6.47 -11.04 10.65
C SER A 124 -7.41 -9.85 10.69
N ALA A 125 -8.65 -10.08 11.09
CA ALA A 125 -9.60 -9.02 11.33
C ALA A 125 -9.05 -8.01 12.34
N VAL A 126 -9.21 -6.73 12.04
CA VAL A 126 -8.80 -5.62 12.92
C VAL A 126 -9.99 -5.21 13.76
N SER A 127 -9.85 -5.33 15.07
CA SER A 127 -10.88 -4.98 16.04
C SER A 127 -10.65 -3.55 16.56
N ILE A 128 -11.71 -2.73 16.47
CA ILE A 128 -11.73 -1.34 16.94
C ILE A 128 -12.77 -1.22 18.03
N THR A 129 -12.36 -0.82 19.22
CA THR A 129 -13.25 -0.61 20.34
C THR A 129 -13.96 0.73 20.21
N ILE A 130 -15.29 0.70 20.30
CA ILE A 130 -16.14 1.89 20.33
C ILE A 130 -16.77 1.95 21.72
N ASP A 131 -16.49 3.03 22.43
CA ASP A 131 -16.97 3.30 23.79
C ASP A 131 -17.64 4.68 23.87
N SER A 132 -17.98 5.12 25.07
CA SER A 132 -18.67 6.41 25.28
C SER A 132 -17.87 7.64 24.84
N THR A 133 -16.57 7.53 24.55
CA THR A 133 -15.70 8.64 24.14
C THR A 133 -15.65 8.84 22.61
N ASN A 134 -15.96 7.78 21.84
CA ASN A 134 -15.88 7.77 20.39
C ASN A 134 -17.11 7.18 19.68
N ASN A 135 -18.25 7.04 20.38
CA ASN A 135 -19.46 6.37 19.89
C ASN A 135 -20.34 7.20 18.94
N THR A 136 -19.91 8.37 18.54
CA THR A 136 -20.61 9.16 17.51
C THR A 136 -20.14 8.76 16.10
N LEU A 137 -20.92 9.11 15.07
CA LEU A 137 -20.52 8.84 13.68
C LEU A 137 -19.14 9.43 13.36
N ALA A 138 -18.85 10.64 13.83
CA ALA A 138 -17.53 11.27 13.69
C ALA A 138 -16.45 10.51 14.48
N GLY A 139 -16.76 10.11 15.73
CA GLY A 139 -15.83 9.36 16.57
C GLY A 139 -15.49 7.99 15.99
N VAL A 140 -16.47 7.27 15.44
CA VAL A 140 -16.26 5.99 14.74
C VAL A 140 -15.33 6.18 13.51
N ARG A 141 -15.57 7.21 12.69
CA ARG A 141 -14.68 7.55 11.57
C ARG A 141 -13.24 7.76 12.03
N ASP A 142 -13.05 8.53 13.09
CA ASP A 142 -11.73 8.86 13.60
C ASP A 142 -11.03 7.62 14.18
N ALA A 143 -11.75 6.80 14.95
CA ALA A 143 -11.23 5.54 15.49
C ALA A 143 -10.80 4.56 14.38
N ILE A 144 -11.53 4.48 13.27
CA ILE A 144 -11.14 3.66 12.12
C ILE A 144 -9.87 4.23 11.47
N ASN A 145 -9.78 5.55 11.29
CA ASN A 145 -8.63 6.19 10.65
C ASN A 145 -7.36 6.20 11.52
N GLU A 146 -7.48 6.12 12.85
CA GLU A 146 -6.35 5.94 13.76
C GLU A 146 -5.73 4.55 13.66
N SER A 147 -6.50 3.55 13.21
CA SER A 147 -5.99 2.21 12.99
C SER A 147 -5.13 2.15 11.73
N THR A 148 -3.82 2.01 11.90
CA THR A 148 -2.87 1.91 10.78
C THR A 148 -2.90 0.55 10.07
N THR A 149 -3.53 -0.45 10.68
CA THR A 149 -3.56 -1.83 10.19
C THR A 149 -4.90 -2.23 9.56
N ALA A 150 -5.95 -1.41 9.68
CA ALA A 150 -7.27 -1.73 9.15
C ALA A 150 -7.33 -1.81 7.61
N GLY A 151 -6.35 -1.24 6.90
CA GLY A 151 -6.28 -1.28 5.44
C GLY A 151 -7.42 -0.54 4.74
N VAL A 152 -8.17 0.28 5.47
CA VAL A 152 -9.29 1.08 4.96
C VAL A 152 -9.14 2.55 5.37
N LYS A 153 -9.83 3.41 4.64
CA LYS A 153 -10.05 4.81 5.00
C LYS A 153 -11.52 5.07 5.22
N ALA A 154 -11.84 5.73 6.34
CA ALA A 154 -13.19 6.15 6.68
C ALA A 154 -13.39 7.64 6.38
N SER A 155 -14.51 7.98 5.77
CA SER A 155 -14.95 9.36 5.53
C SER A 155 -16.44 9.49 5.83
N ILE A 156 -16.91 10.71 6.06
CA ILE A 156 -18.34 10.99 6.18
C ILE A 156 -18.76 11.84 4.99
N VAL A 157 -19.79 11.38 4.28
CA VAL A 157 -20.35 12.06 3.11
C VAL A 157 -21.79 12.42 3.40
N ASN A 158 -22.18 13.65 3.07
CA ASN A 158 -23.59 14.05 3.07
C ASN A 158 -24.12 13.92 1.64
N ASP A 159 -25.09 13.05 1.43
CA ASP A 159 -25.73 12.79 0.12
C ASP A 159 -27.01 13.58 -0.12
N GLY A 160 -27.34 14.52 0.78
CA GLY A 160 -28.58 15.28 0.76
C GLY A 160 -29.74 14.62 1.53
N ALA A 161 -29.70 13.31 1.76
CA ALA A 161 -30.64 12.58 2.60
C ALA A 161 -30.10 12.36 4.04
N GLY A 162 -28.80 12.58 4.25
CA GLY A 162 -28.14 12.46 5.54
C GLY A 162 -26.64 12.25 5.44
N TYR A 163 -26.04 11.94 6.58
CA TYR A 163 -24.60 11.67 6.68
C TYR A 163 -24.36 10.17 6.68
N ARG A 164 -23.48 9.71 5.80
CA ARG A 164 -23.09 8.30 5.69
C ARG A 164 -21.63 8.11 6.01
N LEU A 165 -21.32 7.09 6.78
CA LEU A 165 -19.97 6.60 6.92
C LEU A 165 -19.61 5.84 5.64
N VAL A 166 -18.56 6.28 4.95
CA VAL A 166 -18.02 5.63 3.76
C VAL A 166 -16.67 5.05 4.11
N LEU A 167 -16.51 3.75 3.90
CA LEU A 167 -15.24 3.04 4.00
C LEU A 167 -14.72 2.77 2.60
N THR A 168 -13.44 3.05 2.38
CA THR A 168 -12.78 2.77 1.10
C THR A 168 -11.51 1.97 1.39
N SER A 169 -11.33 0.86 0.68
CA SER A 169 -10.09 0.08 0.78
C SER A 169 -8.89 0.91 0.33
N SER A 170 -7.81 0.83 1.06
CA SER A 170 -6.54 1.51 0.74
C SER A 170 -5.80 0.88 -0.44
N SER A 171 -6.19 -0.33 -0.82
CA SER A 171 -5.64 -1.07 -1.96
C SER A 171 -6.74 -1.41 -2.95
N THR A 172 -6.38 -1.49 -4.23
CA THR A 172 -7.31 -1.89 -5.30
C THR A 172 -7.29 -3.41 -5.50
N GLY A 173 -8.37 -3.95 -6.08
CA GLY A 173 -8.47 -5.34 -6.49
C GLY A 173 -9.45 -6.16 -5.66
N ALA A 174 -9.87 -7.30 -6.22
CA ALA A 174 -10.90 -8.16 -5.64
C ALA A 174 -10.55 -8.68 -4.24
N ASP A 175 -9.26 -8.92 -3.97
CA ASP A 175 -8.76 -9.42 -2.68
C ASP A 175 -8.80 -8.38 -1.56
N ASN A 176 -9.17 -7.13 -1.89
CA ASN A 176 -9.27 -6.02 -0.96
C ASN A 176 -10.73 -5.55 -0.76
N SER A 177 -11.68 -6.46 -0.95
CA SER A 177 -13.06 -6.25 -0.53
C SER A 177 -13.14 -6.13 0.98
N ILE A 178 -13.99 -5.22 1.47
CA ILE A 178 -14.13 -4.93 2.90
C ILE A 178 -15.31 -5.72 3.44
N ALA A 179 -15.11 -6.45 4.53
CA ALA A 179 -16.17 -6.91 5.42
C ALA A 179 -16.11 -6.09 6.73
N LEU A 180 -17.24 -5.58 7.15
CA LEU A 180 -17.37 -4.84 8.38
C LEU A 180 -18.48 -5.49 9.24
N SER A 181 -18.13 -5.92 10.43
CA SER A 181 -19.08 -6.45 11.41
C SER A 181 -19.02 -5.68 12.71
N GLY A 182 -20.18 -5.46 13.32
CA GLY A 182 -20.31 -4.82 14.62
C GLY A 182 -20.77 -5.82 15.67
N THR A 183 -20.08 -5.88 16.81
CA THR A 183 -20.58 -6.55 18.00
C THR A 183 -21.06 -5.47 18.96
N ASP A 184 -22.37 -5.39 19.15
CA ASP A 184 -23.01 -4.37 19.98
C ASP A 184 -23.06 -4.82 21.44
N THR A 185 -22.64 -3.94 22.35
CA THR A 185 -22.75 -4.18 23.79
C THR A 185 -23.97 -3.48 24.42
N GLY A 186 -24.62 -2.59 23.66
CA GLY A 186 -25.78 -1.81 24.13
C GLY A 186 -27.05 -2.64 24.28
N ASP A 187 -27.37 -3.45 23.27
CA ASP A 187 -28.56 -4.31 23.27
C ASP A 187 -28.25 -5.79 23.06
N SER A 188 -26.98 -6.14 22.82
CA SER A 188 -26.51 -7.52 22.56
C SER A 188 -27.15 -8.16 21.32
N ASN A 189 -27.71 -7.36 20.40
CA ASN A 189 -28.25 -7.81 19.12
C ASN A 189 -27.35 -7.32 17.97
N ASN A 190 -26.64 -8.23 17.32
CA ASN A 190 -25.66 -7.90 16.29
C ASN A 190 -26.23 -8.00 14.85
N THR A 191 -27.54 -8.12 14.70
CA THR A 191 -28.20 -8.37 13.42
C THR A 191 -29.32 -7.40 13.09
N ASP A 192 -29.61 -6.46 13.98
CA ASP A 192 -30.65 -5.45 13.75
C ASP A 192 -30.08 -4.18 13.10
N ALA A 193 -30.95 -3.21 12.84
CA ALA A 193 -30.57 -1.93 12.24
C ALA A 193 -30.32 -0.83 13.30
N SER A 194 -29.95 -1.21 14.54
CA SER A 194 -29.62 -0.29 15.63
C SER A 194 -28.19 -0.49 16.12
N GLY A 195 -27.69 0.40 16.96
CA GLY A 195 -26.34 0.28 17.50
C GLY A 195 -25.24 0.19 16.44
N LEU A 196 -24.16 -0.50 16.78
CA LEU A 196 -23.01 -0.75 15.87
C LEU A 196 -23.35 -1.74 14.75
N SER A 197 -24.33 -2.62 14.97
CA SER A 197 -24.78 -3.57 13.96
C SER A 197 -25.34 -2.88 12.70
N ARG A 198 -25.84 -1.64 12.85
CA ARG A 198 -26.23 -0.76 11.73
C ARG A 198 -25.12 -0.47 10.74
N LEU A 199 -23.85 -0.61 11.14
CA LEU A 199 -22.67 -0.41 10.31
C LEU A 199 -22.18 -1.72 9.66
N SER A 200 -22.79 -2.86 9.96
CA SER A 200 -22.33 -4.16 9.46
C SER A 200 -22.58 -4.32 7.96
N PHE A 201 -21.56 -4.82 7.26
CA PHE A 201 -21.56 -5.19 5.85
C PHE A 201 -20.76 -6.50 5.73
N ASN A 202 -21.44 -7.61 5.48
CA ASN A 202 -20.88 -8.95 5.31
C ASN A 202 -21.58 -9.71 4.18
#